data_ba48cdf558abb23cbadf85969b59b09e
#
_entry.id   ba48cdf558abb23cbadf85969b59b09e
#
_cell.length_a   1.000
_cell.length_b   1.000
_cell.length_c   1.000
_cell.angle_alpha   90.00
_cell.angle_beta   90.00
_cell.angle_gamma   90.00
#
_symmetry.space_group_name_H-M   'P 1'
#
loop_
_entity.id
_entity.type
_entity.pdbx_description
1 polymer ?
#
loop_
_entity_poly.entity_id
_entity_poly.type
_entity_poly.pdbx_seq_one_letter_code
_entity_poly.pdbx_strand_id
1 'polypeptide(L)'
;MLKPTLFCFWTGSNDMSSDRLKALDSMSASELDVIFIDQDVLCSWEIKNSPLHPAYKYLSPVHRGDYLRCYFMHHYGGAYSDIKVLEDSWLSSYNELFGGDFLINGYREVNPIQTARGRGFIKDFWLALNFFRIIGCGAFICKPNTAFTSDWINTVHKILDKKYQLLLENPPRDPRD
;
A
#
# COMPACT_ATOMS: atom_id res chain seq x y z
N MET A 1 -14.56 7.44 -17.28
CA MET A 1 -13.78 6.38 -16.61
C MET A 1 -12.50 7.01 -16.09
N LEU A 2 -12.11 6.75 -14.86
CA LEU A 2 -10.80 7.18 -14.34
C LEU A 2 -9.72 6.47 -15.17
N LYS A 3 -8.65 7.19 -15.50
CA LYS A 3 -7.50 6.62 -16.22
C LYS A 3 -6.93 5.48 -15.39
N PRO A 4 -6.60 4.30 -15.98
CA PRO A 4 -5.94 3.24 -15.26
C PRO A 4 -4.64 3.72 -14.62
N THR A 5 -4.55 3.68 -13.29
CA THR A 5 -3.50 4.33 -12.52
C THR A 5 -2.78 3.33 -11.62
N LEU A 6 -1.46 3.44 -11.52
CA LEU A 6 -0.58 2.71 -10.61
C LEU A 6 0.12 3.69 -9.66
N PHE A 7 -0.13 3.57 -8.37
CA PHE A 7 0.54 4.36 -7.33
C PHE A 7 1.75 3.62 -6.77
N CYS A 8 2.83 4.35 -6.53
CA CYS A 8 3.99 3.90 -5.78
C CYS A 8 4.51 5.03 -4.89
N PHE A 9 5.11 4.68 -3.76
CA PHE A 9 5.46 5.63 -2.71
C PHE A 9 6.94 5.58 -2.34
N TRP A 10 7.56 6.77 -2.15
CA TRP A 10 8.88 6.93 -1.58
C TRP A 10 8.90 8.15 -0.66
N THR A 11 8.53 7.97 0.60
CA THR A 11 8.37 9.08 1.56
C THR A 11 9.45 9.10 2.65
N GLY A 12 10.56 8.39 2.42
CA GLY A 12 11.79 8.50 3.20
C GLY A 12 12.60 9.74 2.80
N SER A 13 13.51 10.16 3.67
CA SER A 13 14.45 11.26 3.41
C SER A 13 15.70 10.81 2.64
N ASN A 14 15.89 9.49 2.47
CA ASN A 14 17.03 8.92 1.77
C ASN A 14 16.79 8.87 0.25
N ASP A 15 17.86 9.03 -0.51
CA ASP A 15 17.84 8.84 -1.95
C ASP A 15 17.53 7.41 -2.33
N MET A 16 16.89 7.22 -3.48
CA MET A 16 16.72 5.90 -4.04
C MET A 16 18.05 5.35 -4.56
N SER A 17 18.31 4.08 -4.30
CA SER A 17 19.43 3.37 -4.94
C SER A 17 19.22 3.28 -6.46
N SER A 18 20.31 3.06 -7.19
CA SER A 18 20.25 2.87 -8.65
C SER A 18 19.32 1.75 -9.08
N ASP A 19 19.21 0.69 -8.27
CA ASP A 19 18.33 -0.43 -8.57
C ASP A 19 16.86 -0.07 -8.31
N ARG A 20 16.56 0.78 -7.32
CA ARG A 20 15.21 1.32 -7.12
C ARG A 20 14.78 2.27 -8.23
N LEU A 21 15.71 3.11 -8.74
CA LEU A 21 15.42 3.97 -9.90
C LEU A 21 15.10 3.14 -11.15
N LYS A 22 15.91 2.10 -11.44
CA LYS A 22 15.63 1.16 -12.54
C LYS A 22 14.27 0.44 -12.35
N ALA A 23 13.94 0.06 -11.13
CA ALA A 23 12.66 -0.56 -10.82
C ALA A 23 11.50 0.42 -11.07
N LEU A 24 11.65 1.69 -10.67
CA LEU A 24 10.65 2.73 -10.94
C LEU A 24 10.44 2.94 -12.45
N ASP A 25 11.53 3.03 -13.23
CA ASP A 25 11.47 3.15 -14.68
C ASP A 25 10.73 1.95 -15.33
N SER A 26 10.97 0.74 -14.81
CA SER A 26 10.30 -0.47 -15.32
C SER A 26 8.80 -0.51 -15.07
N MET A 27 8.26 0.30 -14.15
CA MET A 27 6.82 0.31 -13.84
C MET A 27 5.96 0.74 -15.02
N SER A 28 6.53 1.42 -16.02
CA SER A 28 5.87 1.71 -17.30
C SER A 28 5.41 0.44 -18.05
N ALA A 29 6.04 -0.72 -17.80
CA ALA A 29 5.62 -2.00 -18.37
C ALA A 29 4.22 -2.42 -17.90
N SER A 30 3.71 -1.87 -16.80
CA SER A 30 2.32 -2.09 -16.35
C SER A 30 1.27 -1.60 -17.33
N GLU A 31 1.61 -0.71 -18.27
CA GLU A 31 0.69 0.01 -19.17
C GLU A 31 -0.36 0.86 -18.43
N LEU A 32 -0.14 1.14 -17.16
CA LEU A 32 -0.96 2.04 -16.35
C LEU A 32 -0.27 3.41 -16.25
N ASP A 33 -1.03 4.43 -15.87
CA ASP A 33 -0.49 5.75 -15.55
C ASP A 33 0.24 5.67 -14.21
N VAL A 34 1.57 5.66 -14.23
CA VAL A 34 2.39 5.52 -13.02
C VAL A 34 2.45 6.87 -12.30
N ILE A 35 1.92 6.92 -11.09
CA ILE A 35 1.97 8.10 -10.22
C ILE A 35 2.92 7.82 -9.06
N PHE A 36 4.06 8.44 -9.12
CA PHE A 36 5.06 8.41 -8.07
C PHE A 36 4.75 9.48 -7.02
N ILE A 37 4.62 9.07 -5.78
CA ILE A 37 4.32 9.95 -4.64
C ILE A 37 5.52 9.95 -3.69
N ASP A 38 6.17 11.08 -3.61
CA ASP A 38 7.18 11.39 -2.60
C ASP A 38 6.61 12.31 -1.52
N GLN A 39 7.48 12.77 -0.62
CA GLN A 39 7.10 13.65 0.48
C GLN A 39 6.64 15.04 -0.03
N ASP A 40 7.17 15.52 -1.15
CA ASP A 40 6.93 16.88 -1.65
C ASP A 40 5.54 16.99 -2.31
N VAL A 41 5.14 15.93 -3.04
CA VAL A 41 3.84 15.94 -3.74
C VAL A 41 2.69 15.36 -2.91
N LEU A 42 3.00 14.66 -1.82
CA LEU A 42 1.98 13.98 -1.00
C LEU A 42 0.86 14.90 -0.52
N CYS A 43 1.19 16.13 -0.13
CA CYS A 43 0.20 17.10 0.35
C CYS A 43 -0.86 17.45 -0.70
N SER A 44 -0.52 17.38 -2.00
CA SER A 44 -1.47 17.65 -3.10
C SER A 44 -2.48 16.51 -3.31
N TRP A 45 -2.20 15.33 -2.75
CA TRP A 45 -3.05 14.15 -2.81
C TRP A 45 -3.87 13.93 -1.53
N GLU A 46 -3.72 14.81 -0.56
CA GLU A 46 -4.47 14.70 0.68
C GLU A 46 -5.93 15.13 0.47
N ILE A 47 -6.87 14.31 0.89
CA ILE A 47 -8.31 14.61 0.78
C ILE A 47 -8.71 15.61 1.87
N LYS A 48 -9.17 16.79 1.46
CA LYS A 48 -9.52 17.90 2.37
C LYS A 48 -10.41 17.49 3.55
N ASN A 49 -11.41 16.65 3.32
CA ASN A 49 -12.36 16.21 4.35
C ASN A 49 -11.97 14.87 5.01
N SER A 50 -10.85 14.30 4.63
CA SER A 50 -10.30 13.06 5.18
C SER A 50 -8.76 13.14 5.14
N PRO A 51 -8.15 14.02 5.95
CA PRO A 51 -6.71 14.22 5.96
C PRO A 51 -5.98 12.97 6.44
N LEU A 52 -4.67 12.92 6.19
CA LEU A 52 -3.83 11.87 6.74
C LEU A 52 -3.95 11.83 8.26
N HIS A 53 -3.91 10.63 8.83
CA HIS A 53 -4.00 10.47 10.28
C HIS A 53 -2.86 11.24 10.99
N PRO A 54 -3.11 11.97 12.10
CA PRO A 54 -2.07 12.77 12.79
C PRO A 54 -0.83 11.97 13.19
N ALA A 55 -0.96 10.65 13.42
CA ALA A 55 0.15 9.76 13.70
C ALA A 55 1.06 9.49 12.49
N TYR A 56 0.63 9.79 11.26
CA TYR A 56 1.38 9.50 10.04
C TYR A 56 2.82 10.04 10.08
N LYS A 57 2.99 11.27 10.54
CA LYS A 57 4.31 11.92 10.63
C LYS A 57 5.29 11.23 11.59
N TYR A 58 4.78 10.40 12.51
CA TYR A 58 5.56 9.62 13.49
C TYR A 58 5.78 8.18 13.06
N LEU A 59 5.35 7.79 11.86
CA LEU A 59 5.60 6.47 11.30
C LEU A 59 6.98 6.40 10.66
N SER A 60 7.63 5.24 10.74
CA SER A 60 8.82 4.95 9.93
C SER A 60 8.48 4.96 8.45
N PRO A 61 9.44 5.18 7.52
CA PRO A 61 9.17 5.18 6.08
C PRO A 61 8.43 3.93 5.59
N VAL A 62 8.78 2.75 6.11
CA VAL A 62 8.08 1.50 5.79
C VAL A 62 6.61 1.56 6.20
N HIS A 63 6.33 1.97 7.45
CA HIS A 63 4.96 2.09 7.94
C HIS A 63 4.18 3.26 7.31
N ARG A 64 4.87 4.31 6.84
CA ARG A 64 4.26 5.35 6.00
C ARG A 64 3.76 4.76 4.67
N GLY A 65 4.57 3.93 4.00
CA GLY A 65 4.17 3.20 2.81
C GLY A 65 2.96 2.29 3.07
N ASP A 66 2.98 1.55 4.20
CA ASP A 66 1.84 0.70 4.60
C ASP A 66 0.55 1.50 4.83
N TYR A 67 0.66 2.68 5.44
CA TYR A 67 -0.48 3.58 5.63
C TYR A 67 -0.97 4.17 4.31
N LEU A 68 -0.06 4.68 3.48
CA LEU A 68 -0.42 5.34 2.21
C LEU A 68 -1.10 4.37 1.24
N ARG A 69 -0.63 3.11 1.13
CA ARG A 69 -1.34 2.13 0.29
C ARG A 69 -2.80 1.94 0.73
N CYS A 70 -3.05 1.93 2.04
CA CYS A 70 -4.40 1.84 2.57
C CYS A 70 -5.22 3.10 2.26
N TYR A 71 -4.66 4.28 2.50
CA TYR A 71 -5.28 5.57 2.26
C TYR A 71 -5.62 5.78 0.78
N PHE A 72 -4.63 5.58 -0.11
CA PHE A 72 -4.82 5.76 -1.55
C PHE A 72 -5.80 4.76 -2.14
N MET A 73 -5.74 3.52 -1.72
CA MET A 73 -6.68 2.51 -2.21
C MET A 73 -8.11 2.75 -1.72
N HIS A 74 -8.28 3.32 -0.53
CA HIS A 74 -9.61 3.70 -0.07
C HIS A 74 -10.17 4.90 -0.85
N HIS A 75 -9.39 5.96 -1.00
CA HIS A 75 -9.89 7.21 -1.58
C HIS A 75 -9.86 7.24 -3.11
N TYR A 76 -8.82 6.71 -3.72
CA TYR A 76 -8.59 6.81 -5.16
C TYR A 76 -8.80 5.47 -5.88
N GLY A 77 -8.55 4.34 -5.20
CA GLY A 77 -8.50 3.05 -5.86
C GLY A 77 -7.35 2.96 -6.86
N GLY A 78 -7.47 2.03 -7.81
CA GLY A 78 -6.42 1.82 -8.80
C GLY A 78 -5.48 0.71 -8.39
N ALA A 79 -4.28 0.71 -8.97
CA ALA A 79 -3.23 -0.24 -8.65
C ALA A 79 -2.23 0.37 -7.64
N TYR A 80 -1.63 -0.49 -6.85
CA TYR A 80 -0.48 -0.19 -6.01
C TYR A 80 0.64 -1.20 -6.29
N SER A 81 1.87 -0.74 -6.29
CA SER A 81 3.06 -1.59 -6.23
C SER A 81 4.14 -0.97 -5.35
N ASP A 82 4.81 -1.82 -4.55
CA ASP A 82 6.15 -1.50 -4.06
C ASP A 82 7.03 -1.18 -5.28
N ILE A 83 8.04 -0.31 -5.13
CA ILE A 83 8.97 -0.02 -6.21
C ILE A 83 9.86 -1.26 -6.44
N LYS A 84 9.40 -2.13 -7.34
CA LYS A 84 10.07 -3.37 -7.77
C LYS A 84 10.01 -3.45 -9.29
N VAL A 85 10.90 -4.23 -9.88
CA VAL A 85 10.91 -4.46 -11.32
C VAL A 85 9.57 -5.07 -11.75
N LEU A 86 8.92 -4.45 -12.73
CA LEU A 86 7.73 -4.96 -13.41
C LEU A 86 8.09 -5.30 -14.85
N GLU A 87 7.62 -6.44 -15.32
CA GLU A 87 7.87 -6.96 -16.66
C GLU A 87 6.60 -7.15 -17.48
N ASP A 88 5.44 -7.20 -16.80
CA ASP A 88 4.16 -7.54 -17.41
C ASP A 88 3.16 -6.37 -17.37
N SER A 89 2.26 -6.34 -18.36
CA SER A 89 1.11 -5.43 -18.38
C SER A 89 0.07 -5.81 -17.34
N TRP A 90 -0.43 -4.82 -16.61
CA TRP A 90 -1.52 -4.98 -15.65
C TRP A 90 -2.87 -4.47 -16.18
N LEU A 91 -2.88 -3.94 -17.40
CA LEU A 91 -4.06 -3.29 -17.99
C LEU A 91 -5.25 -4.24 -18.11
N SER A 92 -5.00 -5.50 -18.50
CA SER A 92 -6.06 -6.52 -18.59
C SER A 92 -6.69 -6.79 -17.23
N SER A 93 -5.86 -7.05 -16.20
CA SER A 93 -6.32 -7.30 -14.82
C SER A 93 -7.03 -6.09 -14.22
N TYR A 94 -6.57 -4.88 -14.56
CA TYR A 94 -7.21 -3.63 -14.15
C TYR A 94 -8.62 -3.52 -14.74
N ASN A 95 -8.74 -3.71 -16.04
CA ASN A 95 -10.03 -3.62 -16.74
C ASN A 95 -11.02 -4.71 -16.28
N GLU A 96 -10.54 -5.93 -16.05
CA GLU A 96 -11.35 -7.02 -15.50
C GLU A 96 -11.89 -6.67 -14.12
N LEU A 97 -11.03 -6.15 -13.21
CA LEU A 97 -11.47 -5.76 -11.89
C LEU A 97 -12.54 -4.65 -11.96
N PHE A 98 -12.25 -3.57 -12.70
CA PHE A 98 -13.15 -2.42 -12.73
C PHE A 98 -14.44 -2.68 -13.53
N GLY A 99 -14.42 -3.61 -14.48
CA GLY A 99 -15.60 -4.06 -15.23
C GLY A 99 -16.42 -5.17 -14.55
N GLY A 100 -15.87 -5.85 -13.54
CA GLY A 100 -16.51 -6.98 -12.85
C GLY A 100 -16.98 -6.65 -11.42
N ASP A 101 -17.33 -7.68 -10.67
CA ASP A 101 -17.90 -7.57 -9.29
C ASP A 101 -16.83 -7.68 -8.19
N PHE A 102 -15.62 -8.10 -8.53
CA PHE A 102 -14.54 -8.20 -7.55
C PHE A 102 -14.12 -6.83 -7.03
N LEU A 103 -13.67 -6.77 -5.77
CA LEU A 103 -13.25 -5.54 -5.10
C LEU A 103 -11.75 -5.32 -5.13
N ILE A 104 -10.98 -6.41 -5.24
CA ILE A 104 -9.52 -6.42 -5.22
C ILE A 104 -9.01 -7.57 -6.08
N ASN A 105 -7.89 -7.36 -6.77
CA ASN A 105 -7.12 -8.36 -7.51
C ASN A 105 -5.64 -8.19 -7.18
N GLY A 106 -4.90 -9.29 -7.04
CA GLY A 106 -3.47 -9.26 -6.74
C GLY A 106 -2.87 -10.67 -6.71
N TYR A 107 -1.55 -10.72 -6.53
CA TYR A 107 -0.87 -12.00 -6.44
C TYR A 107 -1.18 -12.72 -5.11
N ARG A 108 -1.17 -14.03 -5.13
CA ARG A 108 -1.30 -14.85 -3.91
C ARG A 108 0.04 -14.93 -3.18
N GLU A 109 -0.01 -14.93 -1.85
CA GLU A 109 1.18 -15.24 -1.08
C GLU A 109 1.67 -16.67 -1.40
N VAL A 110 2.98 -16.78 -1.66
CA VAL A 110 3.61 -18.03 -2.09
C VAL A 110 4.21 -18.83 -0.95
N ASN A 111 4.33 -18.22 0.25
CA ASN A 111 4.99 -18.82 1.39
C ASN A 111 4.29 -18.44 2.69
N PRO A 112 3.98 -19.41 3.60
CA PRO A 112 3.38 -19.12 4.91
C PRO A 112 4.26 -18.23 5.81
N ILE A 113 5.56 -18.14 5.56
CA ILE A 113 6.49 -17.29 6.32
C ILE A 113 6.25 -15.80 6.03
N GLN A 114 5.72 -15.46 4.87
CA GLN A 114 5.42 -14.09 4.44
C GLN A 114 4.10 -13.55 5.01
N THR A 115 3.30 -14.41 5.66
CA THR A 115 2.05 -13.95 6.28
C THR A 115 2.32 -13.07 7.51
N ALA A 116 1.45 -12.10 7.73
CA ALA A 116 1.54 -11.21 8.87
C ALA A 116 1.53 -11.98 10.21
N ARG A 117 2.45 -11.62 11.10
CA ARG A 117 2.62 -12.22 12.43
C ARG A 117 2.34 -11.20 13.54
N GLY A 118 2.28 -11.69 14.78
CA GLY A 118 2.08 -10.82 15.96
C GLY A 118 0.63 -10.52 16.29
N ARG A 119 -0.30 -11.27 15.73
CA ARG A 119 -1.74 -11.18 16.01
C ARG A 119 -2.22 -12.21 17.07
N GLY A 120 -1.30 -13.00 17.58
CA GLY A 120 -1.54 -14.11 18.51
C GLY A 120 -1.49 -15.47 17.81
N PHE A 121 -1.04 -16.50 18.57
CA PHE A 121 -0.71 -17.83 18.06
C PHE A 121 -1.81 -18.43 17.14
N ILE A 122 -3.06 -18.37 17.55
CA ILE A 122 -4.19 -18.97 16.79
C ILE A 122 -4.37 -18.26 15.43
N LYS A 123 -4.33 -16.92 15.43
CA LYS A 123 -4.51 -16.14 14.20
C LYS A 123 -3.32 -16.29 13.26
N ASP A 124 -2.12 -16.25 13.79
CA ASP A 124 -0.89 -16.41 13.02
C ASP A 124 -0.82 -17.81 12.39
N PHE A 125 -1.22 -18.84 13.13
CA PHE A 125 -1.30 -20.22 12.65
C PHE A 125 -2.37 -20.36 11.55
N TRP A 126 -3.56 -19.78 11.77
CA TRP A 126 -4.63 -19.79 10.76
C TRP A 126 -4.21 -19.07 9.47
N LEU A 127 -3.55 -17.92 9.56
CA LEU A 127 -3.03 -17.20 8.40
C LEU A 127 -1.96 -18.03 7.66
N ALA A 128 -1.04 -18.64 8.40
CA ALA A 128 -0.01 -19.50 7.83
C ALA A 128 -0.58 -20.72 7.09
N LEU A 129 -1.65 -21.32 7.61
CA LEU A 129 -2.33 -22.43 6.92
C LEU A 129 -3.11 -22.00 5.67
N ASN A 130 -3.55 -20.74 5.63
CA ASN A 130 -4.37 -20.19 4.54
C ASN A 130 -3.60 -19.19 3.67
N PHE A 131 -2.26 -19.20 3.68
CA PHE A 131 -1.43 -18.23 2.95
C PHE A 131 -1.81 -18.10 1.47
N PHE A 132 -2.14 -19.20 0.82
CA PHE A 132 -2.54 -19.25 -0.59
C PHE A 132 -3.88 -18.52 -0.89
N ARG A 133 -4.64 -18.12 0.15
CA ARG A 133 -5.89 -17.35 0.05
C ARG A 133 -5.66 -15.86 0.35
N ILE A 134 -4.43 -15.47 0.68
CA ILE A 134 -4.08 -14.10 1.04
C ILE A 134 -3.52 -13.41 -0.20
N ILE A 135 -4.01 -12.21 -0.46
CA ILE A 135 -3.44 -11.32 -1.48
C ILE A 135 -2.21 -10.64 -0.87
N GLY A 136 -1.09 -10.71 -1.57
CA GLY A 136 0.13 -10.06 -1.18
C GLY A 136 0.00 -8.55 -1.16
N CYS A 137 0.49 -7.91 -0.11
CA CYS A 137 0.33 -6.48 0.09
C CYS A 137 1.32 -5.61 -0.71
N GLY A 138 2.28 -6.22 -1.40
CA GLY A 138 3.31 -5.50 -2.16
C GLY A 138 2.89 -5.06 -3.56
N ALA A 139 1.80 -5.65 -4.13
CA ALA A 139 1.28 -5.30 -5.45
C ALA A 139 -0.15 -5.81 -5.62
N PHE A 140 -1.09 -4.94 -5.91
CA PHE A 140 -2.51 -5.30 -6.09
C PHE A 140 -3.28 -4.16 -6.76
N ILE A 141 -4.49 -4.46 -7.24
CA ILE A 141 -5.44 -3.52 -7.82
C ILE A 141 -6.70 -3.52 -6.96
N CYS A 142 -7.26 -2.36 -6.65
CA CYS A 142 -8.37 -2.24 -5.72
C CYS A 142 -9.40 -1.18 -6.16
N LYS A 143 -10.68 -1.47 -5.98
CA LYS A 143 -11.74 -0.46 -6.16
C LYS A 143 -11.80 0.47 -4.95
N PRO A 144 -11.99 1.80 -5.15
CA PRO A 144 -12.10 2.76 -4.06
C PRO A 144 -13.45 2.68 -3.35
N ASN A 145 -13.50 3.18 -2.12
CA ASN A 145 -14.73 3.39 -1.34
C ASN A 145 -15.62 2.13 -1.18
N THR A 146 -14.99 0.95 -1.12
CA THR A 146 -15.67 -0.31 -0.86
C THR A 146 -15.79 -0.58 0.63
N ALA A 147 -16.69 -1.50 1.03
CA ALA A 147 -16.77 -1.98 2.42
C ALA A 147 -15.40 -2.51 2.89
N PHE A 148 -14.68 -3.25 2.03
CA PHE A 148 -13.33 -3.75 2.32
C PHE A 148 -12.35 -2.62 2.62
N THR A 149 -12.23 -1.61 1.74
CA THR A 149 -11.28 -0.50 1.93
C THR A 149 -11.68 0.39 3.11
N SER A 150 -12.97 0.54 3.39
CA SER A 150 -13.49 1.27 4.56
C SER A 150 -13.11 0.55 5.86
N ASP A 151 -13.28 -0.76 5.94
CA ASP A 151 -12.89 -1.55 7.11
C ASP A 151 -11.36 -1.53 7.30
N TRP A 152 -10.61 -1.57 6.20
CA TRP A 152 -9.15 -1.51 6.24
C TRP A 152 -8.66 -0.19 6.81
N ILE A 153 -9.06 0.96 6.23
CA ILE A 153 -8.62 2.29 6.73
C ILE A 153 -9.08 2.54 8.16
N ASN A 154 -10.31 2.18 8.51
CA ASN A 154 -10.85 2.33 9.86
C ASN A 154 -10.06 1.46 10.88
N THR A 155 -9.65 0.27 10.48
CA THR A 155 -8.83 -0.61 11.34
C THR A 155 -7.45 -0.02 11.55
N VAL A 156 -6.83 0.51 10.49
CA VAL A 156 -5.52 1.19 10.57
C VAL A 156 -5.61 2.42 11.47
N HIS A 157 -6.64 3.26 11.31
CA HIS A 157 -6.86 4.44 12.15
C HIS A 157 -7.01 4.05 13.64
N LYS A 158 -7.84 3.06 13.97
CA LYS A 158 -7.98 2.55 15.35
C LYS A 158 -6.67 2.06 15.95
N ILE A 159 -5.80 1.45 15.16
CA ILE A 159 -4.47 1.00 15.61
C ILE A 159 -3.58 2.23 15.87
N LEU A 160 -3.62 3.22 15.00
CA LEU A 160 -2.83 4.44 15.13
C LEU A 160 -3.29 5.27 16.33
N ASP A 161 -4.60 5.43 16.53
CA ASP A 161 -5.17 6.09 17.71
C ASP A 161 -4.64 5.44 19.00
N LYS A 162 -4.75 4.12 19.08
CA LYS A 162 -4.28 3.35 20.25
C LYS A 162 -2.79 3.48 20.50
N LYS A 163 -1.99 3.67 19.44
CA LYS A 163 -0.53 3.75 19.53
C LYS A 163 0.00 5.19 19.48
N TYR A 164 -0.88 6.17 19.39
CA TYR A 164 -0.49 7.56 19.11
C TYR A 164 0.52 8.10 20.14
N GLN A 165 0.22 7.93 21.44
CA GLN A 165 1.11 8.39 22.50
C GLN A 165 2.47 7.68 22.45
N LEU A 166 2.49 6.38 22.20
CA LEU A 166 3.73 5.62 22.07
C LEU A 166 4.57 6.09 20.89
N LEU A 167 3.94 6.43 19.76
CA LEU A 167 4.62 6.95 18.57
C LEU A 167 5.20 8.36 18.81
N LEU A 168 4.51 9.21 19.58
CA LEU A 168 5.01 10.52 19.99
C LEU A 168 6.29 10.41 20.87
N GLU A 169 6.30 9.47 21.78
CA GLU A 169 7.43 9.26 22.70
C GLU A 169 8.61 8.55 22.01
N ASN A 170 8.34 7.82 20.93
CA ASN A 170 9.34 7.03 20.20
C ASN A 170 9.28 7.38 18.70
N PRO A 171 9.73 8.58 18.31
CA PRO A 171 9.75 8.96 16.91
C PRO A 171 10.60 7.99 16.08
N PRO A 172 10.25 7.76 14.81
CA PRO A 172 10.97 6.83 13.95
C PRO A 172 12.42 7.28 13.83
N ARG A 173 13.32 6.32 13.86
CA ARG A 173 14.70 6.53 13.44
C ARG A 173 14.71 6.63 11.92
N ASP A 174 15.58 7.49 11.39
CA ASP A 174 15.81 7.53 9.95
C ASP A 174 16.13 6.11 9.42
N PRO A 175 15.61 5.78 8.23
CA PRO A 175 15.94 4.50 7.63
C PRO A 175 17.47 4.43 7.51
N ARG A 176 18.03 3.44 8.13
CA ARG A 176 19.38 3.05 7.79
C ARG A 176 19.27 2.19 6.54
N ASP A 177 20.12 2.51 5.61
CA ASP A 177 20.30 1.81 4.34
C ASP A 177 20.29 0.29 4.46
#